data_7097d11ade966460b6f928a4914355f6
#
_entry.id   7097d11ade966460b6f928a4914355f6
#
_cell.length_a   1.000
_cell.length_b   1.000
_cell.length_c   1.000
_cell.angle_alpha   90.00
_cell.angle_beta   90.00
_cell.angle_gamma   90.00
#
_symmetry.space_group_name_H-M   'P 1'
#
loop_
_entity.id
_entity.type
_entity.pdbx_description
1 polymer ?
#
loop_
_entity_poly.entity_id
_entity_poly.type
_entity_poly.pdbx_seq_one_letter_code
_entity_poly.pdbx_strand_id
1 'polypeptide(L)'
;MSDFEHVFDAPPEGAAADWTIPQDWASYTEVEHQTWDVLYARQMRILPGRAADVFLKGLTALDLNTGGIPDFAVMNPKLQALTGWTVVCVPGLVPDEVFFDHLANRRFPSGQFIRKPDQLDYLQEPDIFHDVFGHVPMLSDPDFAAYMEAYGKGGQRAASLGVLQNLARLYWYTVEFGLMQDADGLRIYGAGIVSSATESVFSMEDASPNRLGFDLERVMRTLYRIDDFQQVYFVIDSIEQLKRETLQDFGPIYGRLRGADDIAIDAILPSDQVFTRGTQAYAARGGRFAD
;
A
#
# COMPACT_ATOMS: atom_id res chain seq x y z
N MET A 1 18.51 9.04 11.08
CA MET A 1 18.24 10.02 10.00
C MET A 1 17.60 9.19 8.91
N SER A 2 16.43 9.57 8.41
CA SER A 2 15.78 8.84 7.32
C SER A 2 16.63 9.01 6.06
N ASP A 3 16.88 7.92 5.35
CA ASP A 3 17.61 7.93 4.07
C ASP A 3 16.73 8.40 2.90
N PHE A 4 15.58 9.04 3.19
CA PHE A 4 14.66 9.57 2.20
C PHE A 4 15.02 11.01 1.83
N GLU A 5 14.98 11.32 0.53
CA GLU A 5 15.31 12.66 0.00
C GLU A 5 14.19 13.69 0.21
N HIS A 6 12.91 13.23 0.26
CA HIS A 6 11.72 14.10 0.30
C HIS A 6 10.97 14.00 1.63
N VAL A 7 11.69 14.17 2.76
CA VAL A 7 11.12 14.26 4.11
C VAL A 7 11.21 15.69 4.61
N PHE A 8 10.09 16.26 5.00
CA PHE A 8 9.98 17.64 5.46
C PHE A 8 9.38 17.69 6.87
N ASP A 9 9.92 18.55 7.73
CA ASP A 9 9.37 18.78 9.09
C ASP A 9 8.18 19.75 9.11
N ALA A 10 7.99 20.51 8.01
CA ALA A 10 6.89 21.46 7.83
C ALA A 10 6.56 21.58 6.33
N PRO A 11 5.35 22.05 5.97
CA PRO A 11 5.01 22.29 4.57
C PRO A 11 6.06 23.19 3.91
N PRO A 12 6.68 22.77 2.79
CA PRO A 12 7.65 23.59 2.09
C PRO A 12 7.00 24.83 1.47
N GLU A 13 7.82 25.79 1.05
CA GLU A 13 7.34 26.99 0.40
C GLU A 13 6.50 26.66 -0.84
N GLY A 14 5.31 27.23 -0.93
CA GLY A 14 4.34 26.97 -2.00
C GLY A 14 3.35 25.83 -1.72
N ALA A 15 3.53 25.03 -0.68
CA ALA A 15 2.53 24.08 -0.25
C ALA A 15 1.41 24.73 0.57
N ALA A 16 0.20 24.21 0.46
CA ALA A 16 -0.92 24.59 1.31
C ALA A 16 -0.71 24.09 2.77
N ALA A 17 -1.55 24.56 3.69
CA ALA A 17 -1.47 24.16 5.11
C ALA A 17 -1.71 22.65 5.33
N ASP A 18 -2.42 22.01 4.43
CA ASP A 18 -2.65 20.56 4.41
C ASP A 18 -1.60 19.81 3.58
N TRP A 19 -0.47 20.42 3.29
CA TRP A 19 0.67 19.91 2.53
C TRP A 19 0.41 19.70 1.03
N THR A 20 -0.76 20.03 0.52
CA THR A 20 -1.03 19.88 -0.91
C THR A 20 -0.26 20.89 -1.75
N ILE A 21 0.22 20.41 -2.90
CA ILE A 21 0.84 21.22 -3.97
C ILE A 21 0.12 20.97 -5.29
N PRO A 22 0.19 21.86 -6.28
CA PRO A 22 -0.20 21.53 -7.65
C PRO A 22 0.63 20.37 -8.19
N GLN A 23 0.02 19.44 -8.92
CA GLN A 23 0.80 18.37 -9.57
C GLN A 23 1.81 18.90 -10.60
N ASP A 24 1.53 20.07 -11.20
CA ASP A 24 2.33 20.63 -12.30
C ASP A 24 2.66 19.59 -13.39
N TRP A 25 1.62 18.89 -13.85
CA TRP A 25 1.74 17.76 -14.78
C TRP A 25 2.54 18.11 -16.04
N ALA A 26 2.45 19.35 -16.52
CA ALA A 26 3.15 19.81 -17.70
C ALA A 26 4.68 19.93 -17.50
N SER A 27 5.17 19.89 -16.28
CA SER A 27 6.60 19.94 -15.98
C SER A 27 7.32 18.60 -16.14
N TYR A 28 6.57 17.48 -16.15
CA TYR A 28 7.19 16.16 -16.37
C TYR A 28 7.85 16.07 -17.73
N THR A 29 9.08 15.59 -17.73
CA THR A 29 9.86 15.37 -18.93
C THR A 29 9.40 14.12 -19.69
N GLU A 30 9.77 14.03 -20.97
CA GLU A 30 9.50 12.84 -21.77
C GLU A 30 10.16 11.58 -21.17
N VAL A 31 11.33 11.71 -20.54
CA VAL A 31 12.02 10.59 -19.86
C VAL A 31 11.21 10.09 -18.66
N GLU A 32 10.59 10.98 -17.90
CA GLU A 32 9.75 10.62 -16.76
C GLU A 32 8.47 9.91 -17.23
N HIS A 33 7.81 10.41 -18.26
CA HIS A 33 6.67 9.71 -18.86
C HIS A 33 7.06 8.33 -19.40
N GLN A 34 8.19 8.20 -20.09
CA GLN A 34 8.71 6.92 -20.56
C GLN A 34 9.05 5.96 -19.43
N THR A 35 9.56 6.46 -18.30
CA THR A 35 9.82 5.64 -17.10
C THR A 35 8.52 5.02 -16.57
N TRP A 36 7.45 5.81 -16.49
CA TRP A 36 6.12 5.30 -16.16
C TRP A 36 5.69 4.18 -17.10
N ASP A 37 5.81 4.41 -18.40
CA ASP A 37 5.38 3.44 -19.43
C ASP A 37 6.15 2.11 -19.33
N VAL A 38 7.46 2.18 -19.07
CA VAL A 38 8.30 0.99 -18.86
C VAL A 38 7.86 0.21 -17.63
N LEU A 39 7.61 0.90 -16.50
CA LEU A 39 7.14 0.28 -15.26
C LEU A 39 5.74 -0.33 -15.46
N TYR A 40 4.82 0.41 -16.07
CA TYR A 40 3.48 -0.06 -16.38
C TYR A 40 3.50 -1.31 -17.28
N ALA A 41 4.22 -1.25 -18.39
CA ALA A 41 4.33 -2.37 -19.32
C ALA A 41 4.97 -3.61 -18.68
N ARG A 42 5.92 -3.42 -17.75
CA ARG A 42 6.53 -4.51 -16.98
C ARG A 42 5.50 -5.17 -16.06
N GLN A 43 4.74 -4.39 -15.30
CA GLN A 43 3.72 -4.90 -14.41
C GLN A 43 2.58 -5.59 -15.16
N MET A 44 2.13 -5.05 -16.29
CA MET A 44 1.08 -5.68 -17.09
C MET A 44 1.49 -7.01 -17.75
N ARG A 45 2.77 -7.37 -17.74
CA ARG A 45 3.23 -8.73 -18.10
C ARG A 45 3.23 -9.70 -16.92
N ILE A 46 3.30 -9.19 -15.69
CA ILE A 46 3.44 -9.97 -14.46
C ILE A 46 2.10 -10.18 -13.76
N LEU A 47 1.30 -9.13 -13.65
CA LEU A 47 0.09 -9.10 -12.83
C LEU A 47 -1.11 -9.93 -13.35
N PRO A 48 -1.33 -10.11 -14.67
CA PRO A 48 -2.42 -10.99 -15.12
C PRO A 48 -2.32 -12.38 -14.51
N GLY A 49 -3.42 -12.84 -13.90
CA GLY A 49 -3.48 -14.10 -13.14
C GLY A 49 -2.88 -14.07 -11.73
N ARG A 50 -2.17 -12.98 -11.35
CA ARG A 50 -1.65 -12.78 -9.98
C ARG A 50 -2.39 -11.68 -9.22
N ALA A 51 -2.68 -10.55 -9.86
CA ALA A 51 -3.43 -9.47 -9.22
C ALA A 51 -4.92 -9.79 -9.12
N ALA A 52 -5.56 -9.23 -8.08
CA ALA A 52 -6.99 -9.31 -7.91
C ALA A 52 -7.73 -8.59 -9.06
N ASP A 53 -8.85 -9.17 -9.49
CA ASP A 53 -9.66 -8.60 -10.58
C ASP A 53 -10.11 -7.17 -10.30
N VAL A 54 -10.41 -6.85 -9.04
CA VAL A 54 -10.79 -5.50 -8.62
C VAL A 54 -9.68 -4.48 -8.92
N PHE A 55 -8.42 -4.83 -8.70
CA PHE A 55 -7.28 -4.00 -9.04
C PHE A 55 -7.17 -3.76 -10.57
N LEU A 56 -7.23 -4.84 -11.36
CA LEU A 56 -7.15 -4.75 -12.83
C LEU A 56 -8.33 -3.96 -13.44
N LYS A 57 -9.53 -4.10 -12.88
CA LYS A 57 -10.70 -3.29 -13.25
C LYS A 57 -10.49 -1.82 -12.90
N GLY A 58 -9.87 -1.52 -11.75
CA GLY A 58 -9.54 -0.16 -11.33
C GLY A 58 -8.57 0.53 -12.30
N LEU A 59 -7.51 -0.16 -12.76
CA LEU A 59 -6.61 0.36 -13.79
C LEU A 59 -7.37 0.79 -15.05
N THR A 60 -8.32 -0.03 -15.49
CA THR A 60 -9.14 0.25 -16.68
C THR A 60 -10.13 1.39 -16.45
N ALA A 61 -10.82 1.38 -15.29
CA ALA A 61 -11.84 2.39 -14.96
C ALA A 61 -11.27 3.81 -14.84
N LEU A 62 -9.99 3.91 -14.47
CA LEU A 62 -9.27 5.18 -14.33
C LEU A 62 -8.43 5.55 -15.57
N ASP A 63 -8.47 4.72 -16.63
CA ASP A 63 -7.68 4.87 -17.86
C ASP A 63 -6.16 5.01 -17.61
N LEU A 64 -5.63 4.30 -16.62
CA LEU A 64 -4.20 4.35 -16.28
C LEU A 64 -3.31 3.69 -17.35
N ASN A 65 -3.90 3.11 -18.39
CA ASN A 65 -3.24 2.48 -19.53
C ASN A 65 -3.03 3.42 -20.72
N THR A 66 -3.30 4.71 -20.60
CA THR A 66 -3.24 5.67 -21.73
C THR A 66 -1.84 6.17 -22.06
N GLY A 67 -0.84 5.80 -21.28
CA GLY A 67 0.57 6.17 -21.46
C GLY A 67 0.99 7.42 -20.69
N GLY A 68 2.22 7.38 -20.17
CA GLY A 68 2.82 8.44 -19.35
C GLY A 68 2.22 8.56 -17.95
N ILE A 69 2.81 9.44 -17.14
CA ILE A 69 2.34 9.77 -15.79
C ILE A 69 0.91 10.33 -15.89
N PRO A 70 -0.05 9.82 -15.08
CA PRO A 70 -1.43 10.29 -15.11
C PRO A 70 -1.56 11.76 -14.70
N ASP A 71 -2.36 12.50 -15.47
CA ASP A 71 -2.79 13.85 -15.09
C ASP A 71 -3.94 13.73 -14.07
N PHE A 72 -3.73 14.23 -12.85
CA PHE A 72 -4.75 14.20 -11.80
C PHE A 72 -6.00 15.01 -12.17
N ALA A 73 -5.85 16.06 -13.00
CA ALA A 73 -6.99 16.81 -13.51
C ALA A 73 -7.92 15.98 -14.40
N VAL A 74 -7.37 14.94 -15.06
CA VAL A 74 -8.12 14.00 -15.92
C VAL A 74 -8.59 12.77 -15.13
N MET A 75 -7.75 12.25 -14.24
CA MET A 75 -8.04 11.04 -13.47
C MET A 75 -9.05 11.28 -12.34
N ASN A 76 -8.90 12.36 -11.58
CA ASN A 76 -9.73 12.62 -10.40
C ASN A 76 -11.22 12.70 -10.66
N PRO A 77 -11.73 13.31 -11.75
CA PRO A 77 -13.17 13.27 -12.06
C PRO A 77 -13.74 11.86 -12.15
N LYS A 78 -12.95 10.88 -12.65
CA LYS A 78 -13.37 9.48 -12.76
C LYS A 78 -13.40 8.81 -11.38
N LEU A 79 -12.32 8.95 -10.60
CA LEU A 79 -12.25 8.40 -9.26
C LEU A 79 -13.34 8.99 -8.35
N GLN A 80 -13.57 10.30 -8.45
CA GLN A 80 -14.61 10.99 -7.69
C GLN A 80 -16.00 10.49 -8.05
N ALA A 81 -16.27 10.22 -9.34
CA ALA A 81 -17.57 9.67 -9.78
C ALA A 81 -17.79 8.24 -9.28
N LEU A 82 -16.73 7.42 -9.12
CA LEU A 82 -16.82 6.05 -8.66
C LEU A 82 -17.03 5.95 -7.14
N THR A 83 -16.23 6.66 -6.36
CA THR A 83 -16.17 6.47 -4.89
C THR A 83 -16.10 7.75 -4.07
N GLY A 84 -16.06 8.91 -4.73
CA GLY A 84 -15.92 10.21 -4.08
C GLY A 84 -14.49 10.53 -3.62
N TRP A 85 -13.50 9.72 -4.02
CA TRP A 85 -12.09 9.95 -3.72
C TRP A 85 -11.43 10.85 -4.76
N THR A 86 -10.34 11.49 -4.32
CA THR A 86 -9.42 12.23 -5.20
C THR A 86 -7.98 11.94 -4.79
N VAL A 87 -7.07 11.99 -5.75
CA VAL A 87 -5.64 12.02 -5.48
C VAL A 87 -5.20 13.47 -5.36
N VAL A 88 -4.42 13.77 -4.32
CA VAL A 88 -3.81 15.09 -4.12
C VAL A 88 -2.30 14.95 -4.20
N CYS A 89 -1.64 15.93 -4.82
CA CYS A 89 -0.19 15.95 -4.88
C CYS A 89 0.39 16.54 -3.60
N VAL A 90 1.44 15.90 -3.09
CA VAL A 90 2.21 16.34 -1.92
C VAL A 90 3.70 16.37 -2.27
N PRO A 91 4.52 17.18 -1.56
CA PRO A 91 5.93 17.36 -1.92
C PRO A 91 6.81 16.13 -1.69
N GLY A 92 6.35 15.16 -0.90
CA GLY A 92 7.05 13.95 -0.51
C GLY A 92 6.34 13.29 0.66
N LEU A 93 7.08 12.58 1.52
CA LEU A 93 6.51 11.94 2.70
C LEU A 93 5.95 13.00 3.66
N VAL A 94 4.67 12.90 3.94
CA VAL A 94 3.96 13.78 4.88
C VAL A 94 3.90 13.14 6.27
N PRO A 95 3.77 13.95 7.35
CA PRO A 95 3.56 13.42 8.69
C PRO A 95 2.30 12.55 8.79
N ASP A 96 2.33 11.56 9.69
CA ASP A 96 1.21 10.64 9.90
C ASP A 96 -0.13 11.35 10.10
N GLU A 97 -0.15 12.43 10.87
CA GLU A 97 -1.37 13.21 11.13
C GLU A 97 -1.98 13.78 9.85
N VAL A 98 -1.14 14.28 8.94
CA VAL A 98 -1.53 14.82 7.64
C VAL A 98 -2.03 13.70 6.73
N PHE A 99 -1.29 12.57 6.70
CA PHE A 99 -1.68 11.40 5.93
C PHE A 99 -3.07 10.89 6.34
N PHE A 100 -3.29 10.70 7.64
CA PHE A 100 -4.59 10.26 8.15
C PHE A 100 -5.71 11.27 7.91
N ASP A 101 -5.42 12.58 8.00
CA ASP A 101 -6.42 13.61 7.68
C ASP A 101 -6.83 13.55 6.21
N HIS A 102 -5.88 13.37 5.29
CA HIS A 102 -6.20 13.19 3.89
C HIS A 102 -7.09 11.97 3.67
N LEU A 103 -6.72 10.80 4.20
CA LEU A 103 -7.52 9.58 4.05
C LEU A 103 -8.93 9.73 4.66
N ALA A 104 -9.06 10.34 5.84
CA ALA A 104 -10.34 10.59 6.49
C ALA A 104 -11.26 11.50 5.67
N ASN A 105 -10.71 12.32 4.78
CA ASN A 105 -11.41 13.22 3.88
C ASN A 105 -11.46 12.72 2.42
N ARG A 106 -11.25 11.41 2.19
CA ARG A 106 -11.24 10.76 0.87
C ARG A 106 -10.26 11.40 -0.11
N ARG A 107 -9.09 11.77 0.37
CA ARG A 107 -7.97 12.27 -0.42
C ARG A 107 -6.80 11.30 -0.25
N PHE A 108 -6.24 10.83 -1.34
CA PHE A 108 -5.05 10.01 -1.31
C PHE A 108 -3.82 10.89 -1.64
N PRO A 109 -2.89 11.10 -0.71
CA PRO A 109 -1.69 11.88 -0.97
C PRO A 109 -0.71 11.06 -1.82
N SER A 110 -0.23 11.65 -2.91
CA SER A 110 0.77 11.07 -3.80
C SER A 110 1.95 12.03 -3.96
N GLY A 111 3.15 11.50 -3.89
CA GLY A 111 4.35 12.23 -4.27
C GLY A 111 4.31 12.68 -5.73
N GLN A 112 5.12 13.69 -6.05
CA GLN A 112 5.20 14.24 -7.41
C GLN A 112 6.30 13.58 -8.24
N PHE A 113 7.39 13.12 -7.62
CA PHE A 113 8.54 12.57 -8.34
C PHE A 113 8.29 11.15 -8.86
N ILE A 114 8.96 10.77 -9.92
CA ILE A 114 9.08 9.38 -10.39
C ILE A 114 10.54 8.95 -10.29
N ARG A 115 10.78 7.67 -9.98
CA ARG A 115 12.12 7.07 -9.94
C ARG A 115 12.88 7.27 -11.24
N LYS A 116 14.20 7.30 -11.16
CA LYS A 116 15.07 7.42 -12.33
C LYS A 116 15.13 6.09 -13.11
N PRO A 117 15.49 6.14 -14.42
CA PRO A 117 15.61 4.92 -15.24
C PRO A 117 16.60 3.86 -14.74
N ASP A 118 17.54 4.22 -13.89
CA ASP A 118 18.50 3.31 -13.24
C ASP A 118 17.98 2.72 -11.91
N GLN A 119 16.80 3.13 -11.46
CA GLN A 119 16.15 2.71 -10.20
C GLN A 119 14.88 1.86 -10.44
N LEU A 120 14.71 1.29 -11.63
CA LEU A 120 13.46 0.59 -12.00
C LEU A 120 13.14 -0.61 -11.11
N ASP A 121 14.16 -1.30 -10.57
CA ASP A 121 13.98 -2.55 -9.83
C ASP A 121 13.74 -2.34 -8.34
N TYR A 122 14.25 -1.26 -7.79
CA TYR A 122 14.10 -0.95 -6.37
C TYR A 122 14.16 0.55 -6.12
N LEU A 123 13.23 1.04 -5.32
CA LEU A 123 13.22 2.38 -4.78
C LEU A 123 12.75 2.30 -3.33
N GLN A 124 13.49 2.92 -2.41
CA GLN A 124 13.16 2.90 -0.99
C GLN A 124 12.04 3.90 -0.66
N GLU A 125 12.09 5.10 -1.24
CA GLU A 125 11.08 6.12 -1.10
C GLU A 125 9.94 5.88 -2.11
N PRO A 126 8.64 5.87 -1.68
CA PRO A 126 7.53 5.71 -2.61
C PRO A 126 7.49 6.87 -3.61
N ASP A 127 7.41 6.55 -4.89
CA ASP A 127 7.28 7.49 -5.99
C ASP A 127 5.84 7.51 -6.54
N ILE A 128 5.55 8.43 -7.46
CA ILE A 128 4.22 8.54 -8.07
C ILE A 128 3.77 7.24 -8.75
N PHE A 129 4.69 6.38 -9.23
CA PHE A 129 4.30 5.08 -9.78
C PHE A 129 3.77 4.16 -8.68
N HIS A 130 4.47 4.06 -7.56
CA HIS A 130 3.98 3.31 -6.40
C HIS A 130 2.64 3.87 -5.92
N ASP A 131 2.57 5.19 -5.70
CA ASP A 131 1.39 5.83 -5.12
C ASP A 131 0.17 5.70 -6.04
N VAL A 132 0.31 6.01 -7.32
CA VAL A 132 -0.84 6.05 -8.23
C VAL A 132 -1.12 4.68 -8.84
N PHE A 133 -0.12 3.99 -9.39
CA PHE A 133 -0.34 2.66 -9.97
C PHE A 133 -0.68 1.63 -8.90
N GLY A 134 -0.01 1.68 -7.74
CA GLY A 134 -0.19 0.70 -6.67
C GLY A 134 -1.49 0.89 -5.91
N HIS A 135 -1.79 2.09 -5.44
CA HIS A 135 -2.91 2.35 -4.52
C HIS A 135 -4.21 2.75 -5.21
N VAL A 136 -4.16 3.64 -6.20
CA VAL A 136 -5.36 4.33 -6.68
C VAL A 136 -6.36 3.39 -7.39
N PRO A 137 -5.95 2.34 -8.12
CA PRO A 137 -6.90 1.39 -8.69
C PRO A 137 -7.84 0.76 -7.67
N MET A 138 -7.33 0.42 -6.49
CA MET A 138 -8.16 -0.16 -5.41
C MET A 138 -9.17 0.84 -4.85
N LEU A 139 -8.87 2.14 -4.85
CA LEU A 139 -9.80 3.20 -4.42
C LEU A 139 -11.01 3.36 -5.35
N SER A 140 -11.00 2.76 -6.54
CA SER A 140 -12.17 2.69 -7.43
C SER A 140 -13.24 1.71 -6.94
N ASP A 141 -12.89 0.79 -6.03
CA ASP A 141 -13.82 -0.14 -5.40
C ASP A 141 -14.49 0.51 -4.17
N PRO A 142 -15.83 0.52 -4.06
CA PRO A 142 -16.53 1.19 -2.97
C PRO A 142 -16.22 0.61 -1.58
N ASP A 143 -15.96 -0.69 -1.47
CA ASP A 143 -15.69 -1.32 -0.19
C ASP A 143 -14.27 -1.02 0.28
N PHE A 144 -13.29 -1.07 -0.62
CA PHE A 144 -11.92 -0.66 -0.32
C PHE A 144 -11.82 0.84 -0.02
N ALA A 145 -12.54 1.68 -0.77
CA ALA A 145 -12.62 3.12 -0.53
C ALA A 145 -13.21 3.44 0.86
N ALA A 146 -14.25 2.72 1.29
CA ALA A 146 -14.82 2.87 2.63
C ALA A 146 -13.86 2.38 3.73
N TYR A 147 -13.12 1.30 3.48
CA TYR A 147 -12.05 0.83 4.36
C TYR A 147 -10.98 1.89 4.57
N MET A 148 -10.48 2.50 3.49
CA MET A 148 -9.43 3.52 3.55
C MET A 148 -9.88 4.79 4.28
N GLU A 149 -11.13 5.22 4.09
CA GLU A 149 -11.70 6.36 4.84
C GLU A 149 -11.79 6.03 6.35
N ALA A 150 -12.27 4.83 6.70
CA ALA A 150 -12.36 4.38 8.09
C ALA A 150 -10.97 4.27 8.73
N TYR A 151 -9.97 3.79 7.98
CA TYR A 151 -8.58 3.73 8.41
C TYR A 151 -8.04 5.14 8.73
N GLY A 152 -8.26 6.12 7.85
CA GLY A 152 -7.89 7.51 8.09
C GLY A 152 -8.50 8.08 9.38
N LYS A 153 -9.80 7.88 9.59
CA LYS A 153 -10.50 8.28 10.83
C LYS A 153 -9.96 7.56 12.06
N GLY A 154 -9.56 6.30 11.90
CA GLY A 154 -8.96 5.49 12.97
C GLY A 154 -7.56 5.96 13.39
N GLY A 155 -6.77 6.51 12.45
CA GLY A 155 -5.41 6.94 12.69
C GLY A 155 -5.27 8.05 13.73
N GLN A 156 -6.12 9.08 13.63
CA GLN A 156 -6.15 10.17 14.59
C GLN A 156 -6.47 9.66 16.02
N ARG A 157 -7.40 8.71 16.13
CA ARG A 157 -7.75 8.08 17.41
C ARG A 157 -6.62 7.20 17.93
N ALA A 158 -5.99 6.42 17.07
CA ALA A 158 -4.89 5.52 17.44
C ALA A 158 -3.67 6.30 17.97
N ALA A 159 -3.33 7.42 17.35
CA ALA A 159 -2.27 8.32 17.80
C ALA A 159 -2.53 8.82 19.24
N SER A 160 -3.76 9.29 19.52
CA SER A 160 -4.14 9.78 20.85
C SER A 160 -4.12 8.69 21.93
N LEU A 161 -4.22 7.41 21.56
CA LEU A 161 -4.22 6.26 22.46
C LEU A 161 -2.85 5.57 22.59
N GLY A 162 -1.82 6.02 21.84
CA GLY A 162 -0.49 5.43 21.85
C GLY A 162 -0.39 4.04 21.20
N VAL A 163 -1.28 3.74 20.24
CA VAL A 163 -1.34 2.46 19.50
C VAL A 163 -1.20 2.66 17.97
N LEU A 164 -0.59 3.77 17.58
CA LEU A 164 -0.42 4.11 16.16
C LEU A 164 0.40 3.05 15.42
N GLN A 165 1.47 2.52 16.02
CA GLN A 165 2.28 1.46 15.40
C GLN A 165 1.47 0.19 15.09
N ASN A 166 0.51 -0.16 15.95
CA ASN A 166 -0.37 -1.30 15.69
C ASN A 166 -1.27 -1.03 14.47
N LEU A 167 -1.77 0.20 14.33
CA LEU A 167 -2.57 0.58 13.17
C LEU A 167 -1.70 0.65 11.89
N ALA A 168 -0.47 1.12 11.97
CA ALA A 168 0.48 1.11 10.86
C ALA A 168 0.75 -0.32 10.35
N ARG A 169 0.83 -1.31 11.24
CA ARG A 169 0.95 -2.73 10.86
C ARG A 169 -0.26 -3.23 10.09
N LEU A 170 -1.47 -2.78 10.45
CA LEU A 170 -2.67 -3.11 9.68
C LEU A 170 -2.57 -2.58 8.25
N TYR A 171 -2.15 -1.32 8.07
CA TYR A 171 -1.93 -0.75 6.75
C TYR A 171 -0.88 -1.55 5.96
N TRP A 172 0.25 -1.83 6.60
CA TRP A 172 1.36 -2.57 5.99
C TRP A 172 0.92 -3.91 5.43
N TYR A 173 0.26 -4.72 6.26
CA TYR A 173 -0.12 -6.08 5.87
C TYR A 173 -1.42 -6.18 5.07
N THR A 174 -2.11 -5.07 4.84
CA THR A 174 -3.31 -5.02 4.01
C THR A 174 -3.13 -4.13 2.80
N VAL A 175 -3.04 -2.82 2.99
CA VAL A 175 -2.96 -1.86 1.89
C VAL A 175 -1.68 -2.01 1.07
N GLU A 176 -0.54 -2.27 1.76
CA GLU A 176 0.76 -2.42 1.10
C GLU A 176 1.04 -3.85 0.63
N PHE A 177 0.88 -4.85 1.52
CA PHE A 177 1.33 -6.22 1.28
C PHE A 177 0.22 -7.25 1.43
N GLY A 178 -1.02 -6.87 1.12
CA GLY A 178 -2.17 -7.74 1.25
C GLY A 178 -2.34 -8.73 0.10
N LEU A 179 -2.71 -9.96 0.46
CA LEU A 179 -3.17 -11.00 -0.45
C LEU A 179 -4.66 -11.29 -0.20
N MET A 180 -5.34 -11.82 -1.21
CA MET A 180 -6.75 -12.20 -1.13
C MET A 180 -6.93 -13.60 -1.71
N GLN A 181 -7.82 -14.40 -1.11
CA GLN A 181 -8.27 -15.67 -1.68
C GLN A 181 -9.50 -15.42 -2.55
N ASP A 182 -9.43 -15.76 -3.84
CA ASP A 182 -10.60 -15.82 -4.70
C ASP A 182 -10.94 -17.27 -5.11
N ALA A 183 -11.90 -17.44 -6.03
CA ALA A 183 -12.33 -18.77 -6.48
C ALA A 183 -11.21 -19.55 -7.21
N ASP A 184 -10.26 -18.84 -7.83
CA ASP A 184 -9.19 -19.42 -8.64
C ASP A 184 -7.85 -19.48 -7.90
N GLY A 185 -7.80 -19.05 -6.61
CA GLY A 185 -6.61 -19.10 -5.77
C GLY A 185 -6.22 -17.76 -5.16
N LEU A 186 -4.96 -17.63 -4.78
CA LEU A 186 -4.45 -16.40 -4.18
C LEU A 186 -4.31 -15.27 -5.24
N ARG A 187 -4.61 -14.05 -4.82
CA ARG A 187 -4.45 -12.84 -5.62
C ARG A 187 -3.80 -11.73 -4.80
N ILE A 188 -3.08 -10.86 -5.49
CA ILE A 188 -2.45 -9.68 -4.92
C ILE A 188 -3.42 -8.51 -5.00
N TYR A 189 -3.60 -7.77 -3.90
CA TYR A 189 -4.27 -6.47 -3.91
C TYR A 189 -3.42 -5.36 -3.28
N GLY A 190 -2.37 -5.72 -2.55
CA GLY A 190 -1.49 -4.77 -1.86
C GLY A 190 -0.63 -3.96 -2.82
N ALA A 191 -0.58 -2.63 -2.60
CA ALA A 191 0.08 -1.66 -3.46
C ALA A 191 1.59 -1.87 -3.57
N GLY A 192 2.26 -2.17 -2.45
CA GLY A 192 3.69 -2.46 -2.41
C GLY A 192 4.05 -3.69 -3.23
N ILE A 193 3.14 -4.67 -3.30
CA ILE A 193 3.35 -5.85 -4.14
C ILE A 193 3.07 -5.53 -5.61
N VAL A 194 1.90 -4.97 -5.96
CA VAL A 194 1.52 -4.76 -7.38
C VAL A 194 2.41 -3.75 -8.09
N SER A 195 3.05 -2.83 -7.36
CA SER A 195 3.99 -1.85 -7.94
C SER A 195 5.43 -2.36 -8.04
N SER A 196 5.75 -3.52 -7.44
CA SER A 196 7.07 -4.16 -7.46
C SER A 196 7.06 -5.42 -8.31
N ALA A 197 7.89 -5.47 -9.36
CA ALA A 197 7.98 -6.63 -10.25
C ALA A 197 8.48 -7.89 -9.52
N THR A 198 9.47 -7.73 -8.66
CA THR A 198 10.07 -8.84 -7.91
C THR A 198 9.18 -9.32 -6.77
N GLU A 199 8.55 -8.39 -6.03
CA GLU A 199 7.63 -8.73 -4.93
C GLU A 199 6.36 -9.42 -5.47
N SER A 200 5.85 -8.99 -6.64
CA SER A 200 4.69 -9.64 -7.28
C SER A 200 4.91 -11.13 -7.56
N VAL A 201 6.14 -11.51 -7.91
CA VAL A 201 6.50 -12.92 -8.12
C VAL A 201 6.80 -13.61 -6.79
N PHE A 202 7.62 -12.99 -5.95
CA PHE A 202 8.04 -13.55 -4.67
C PHE A 202 6.85 -13.86 -3.74
N SER A 203 5.94 -12.91 -3.57
CA SER A 203 4.77 -13.07 -2.70
C SER A 203 3.88 -14.25 -3.08
N MET A 204 3.83 -14.59 -4.37
CA MET A 204 2.93 -15.62 -4.91
C MET A 204 3.61 -16.98 -5.07
N GLU A 205 4.87 -17.01 -5.53
CA GLU A 205 5.50 -18.22 -6.05
C GLU A 205 6.65 -18.71 -5.17
N ASP A 206 7.33 -17.84 -4.40
CA ASP A 206 8.45 -18.28 -3.58
C ASP A 206 7.98 -19.14 -2.39
N ALA A 207 8.76 -20.16 -2.09
CA ALA A 207 8.48 -21.06 -0.97
C ALA A 207 8.91 -20.49 0.39
N SER A 208 9.58 -19.33 0.42
CA SER A 208 10.15 -18.76 1.63
C SER A 208 9.12 -18.14 2.58
N PRO A 209 8.21 -17.25 2.13
CA PRO A 209 7.32 -16.55 3.05
C PRO A 209 6.17 -17.42 3.54
N ASN A 210 5.72 -17.15 4.77
CA ASN A 210 4.45 -17.65 5.25
C ASN A 210 3.29 -16.95 4.53
N ARG A 211 2.18 -17.66 4.28
CA ARG A 211 0.91 -17.07 3.87
C ARG A 211 -0.15 -17.51 4.85
N LEU A 212 -0.66 -16.56 5.63
CA LEU A 212 -1.55 -16.80 6.77
C LEU A 212 -2.88 -16.11 6.56
N GLY A 213 -3.96 -16.68 7.08
CA GLY A 213 -5.27 -16.03 7.07
C GLY A 213 -5.26 -14.73 7.86
N PHE A 214 -6.00 -13.75 7.38
CA PHE A 214 -6.13 -12.45 8.03
C PHE A 214 -6.90 -12.59 9.35
N ASP A 215 -6.29 -12.11 10.42
CA ASP A 215 -6.92 -11.83 11.70
C ASP A 215 -6.46 -10.46 12.16
N LEU A 216 -7.40 -9.59 12.50
CA LEU A 216 -7.14 -8.18 12.76
C LEU A 216 -6.10 -7.95 13.87
N GLU A 217 -6.27 -8.59 15.03
CA GLU A 217 -5.35 -8.39 16.16
C GLU A 217 -4.00 -9.07 15.91
N ARG A 218 -4.01 -10.19 15.22
CA ARG A 218 -2.80 -10.90 14.78
C ARG A 218 -1.93 -10.00 13.90
N VAL A 219 -2.55 -9.38 12.89
CA VAL A 219 -1.90 -8.45 11.97
C VAL A 219 -1.36 -7.23 12.70
N MET A 220 -2.19 -6.60 13.55
CA MET A 220 -1.82 -5.39 14.29
C MET A 220 -0.69 -5.62 15.33
N ARG A 221 -0.36 -6.87 15.64
CA ARG A 221 0.75 -7.23 16.55
C ARG A 221 1.99 -7.74 15.81
N THR A 222 1.90 -8.02 14.53
CA THR A 222 3.01 -8.59 13.76
C THR A 222 4.02 -7.52 13.34
N LEU A 223 5.28 -7.74 13.70
CA LEU A 223 6.40 -6.90 13.23
C LEU A 223 6.55 -7.04 11.70
N TYR A 224 7.10 -6.01 11.03
CA TYR A 224 7.36 -6.01 9.60
C TYR A 224 8.73 -5.43 9.26
N ARG A 225 9.16 -5.61 8.01
CA ARG A 225 10.38 -5.02 7.46
C ARG A 225 10.02 -4.07 6.32
N ILE A 226 10.75 -2.97 6.22
CA ILE A 226 10.60 -1.97 5.15
C ILE A 226 11.69 -2.06 4.08
N ASP A 227 12.75 -2.80 4.34
CA ASP A 227 14.00 -2.82 3.58
C ASP A 227 14.19 -4.09 2.72
N ASP A 228 13.27 -5.06 2.84
CA ASP A 228 13.38 -6.37 2.17
C ASP A 228 12.01 -7.00 1.93
N PHE A 229 11.96 -8.12 1.21
CA PHE A 229 10.76 -8.92 1.02
C PHE A 229 10.13 -9.36 2.33
N GLN A 230 8.80 -9.40 2.35
CA GLN A 230 8.08 -9.80 3.55
C GLN A 230 8.27 -11.30 3.85
N GLN A 231 8.42 -11.64 5.13
CA GLN A 231 8.52 -13.04 5.57
C GLN A 231 7.15 -13.67 5.84
N VAL A 232 6.12 -12.84 5.92
CA VAL A 232 4.73 -13.25 6.04
C VAL A 232 3.84 -12.32 5.22
N TYR A 233 2.85 -12.90 4.56
CA TYR A 233 1.73 -12.19 3.92
C TYR A 233 0.43 -12.67 4.55
N PHE A 234 -0.51 -11.73 4.74
CA PHE A 234 -1.84 -12.07 5.23
C PHE A 234 -2.86 -12.07 4.11
N VAL A 235 -3.73 -13.07 4.17
CA VAL A 235 -4.72 -13.39 3.12
C VAL A 235 -6.10 -13.09 3.65
N ILE A 236 -6.81 -12.13 3.03
CA ILE A 236 -8.22 -11.86 3.30
C ILE A 236 -9.11 -12.76 2.44
N ASP A 237 -10.33 -13.04 2.89
CA ASP A 237 -11.33 -13.77 2.11
C ASP A 237 -11.98 -12.88 1.04
N SER A 238 -12.09 -11.56 1.32
CA SER A 238 -12.67 -10.57 0.42
C SER A 238 -12.39 -9.15 0.90
N ILE A 239 -12.54 -8.16 0.02
CA ILE A 239 -12.49 -6.73 0.39
C ILE A 239 -13.62 -6.39 1.37
N GLU A 240 -14.79 -7.02 1.24
CA GLU A 240 -15.89 -6.85 2.20
C GLU A 240 -15.52 -7.30 3.63
N GLN A 241 -14.75 -8.39 3.77
CA GLN A 241 -14.20 -8.79 5.07
C GLN A 241 -13.35 -7.67 5.66
N LEU A 242 -12.40 -7.14 4.89
CA LEU A 242 -11.51 -6.07 5.35
C LEU A 242 -12.30 -4.84 5.80
N LYS A 243 -13.27 -4.40 5.01
CA LYS A 243 -14.19 -3.32 5.38
C LYS A 243 -14.95 -3.61 6.67
N ARG A 244 -15.56 -4.79 6.80
CA ARG A 244 -16.33 -5.18 8.00
C ARG A 244 -15.47 -5.17 9.25
N GLU A 245 -14.25 -5.71 9.18
CA GLU A 245 -13.33 -5.76 10.33
C GLU A 245 -12.85 -4.35 10.75
N THR A 246 -12.84 -3.39 9.82
CA THR A 246 -12.35 -2.03 10.08
C THR A 246 -13.47 -1.07 10.51
N LEU A 247 -14.72 -1.33 10.14
CA LEU A 247 -15.85 -0.49 10.54
C LEU A 247 -16.35 -0.73 11.96
N GLN A 248 -15.81 -1.73 12.67
CA GLN A 248 -16.14 -1.98 14.07
C GLN A 248 -15.51 -0.93 15.00
N ASP A 249 -15.99 -0.87 16.25
CA ASP A 249 -15.36 -0.03 17.28
C ASP A 249 -14.00 -0.60 17.70
N PHE A 250 -12.92 0.08 17.36
CA PHE A 250 -11.55 -0.28 17.73
C PHE A 250 -11.20 0.02 19.20
N GLY A 251 -12.07 0.68 19.96
CA GLY A 251 -11.80 0.98 21.37
C GLY A 251 -11.44 -0.26 22.20
N PRO A 252 -12.25 -1.34 22.18
CA PRO A 252 -11.91 -2.60 22.85
C PRO A 252 -10.65 -3.26 22.32
N ILE A 253 -10.41 -3.20 21.00
CA ILE A 253 -9.21 -3.76 20.35
C ILE A 253 -7.97 -3.01 20.84
N TYR A 254 -7.97 -1.69 20.78
CA TYR A 254 -6.87 -0.88 21.29
C TYR A 254 -6.61 -1.11 22.78
N GLY A 255 -7.66 -1.40 23.57
CA GLY A 255 -7.51 -1.79 24.98
C GLY A 255 -6.72 -3.08 25.15
N ARG A 256 -6.94 -4.08 24.28
CA ARG A 256 -6.22 -5.36 24.32
C ARG A 256 -4.80 -5.25 23.74
N LEU A 257 -4.59 -4.44 22.71
CA LEU A 257 -3.28 -4.22 22.08
C LEU A 257 -2.32 -3.49 23.01
N ARG A 258 -2.83 -2.64 23.88
CA ARG A 258 -2.01 -1.87 24.82
C ARG A 258 -1.31 -2.82 25.80
N GLY A 259 0.01 -2.95 25.67
CA GLY A 259 0.82 -3.86 26.48
C GLY A 259 0.81 -5.32 26.04
N ALA A 260 0.18 -5.64 24.91
CA ALA A 260 0.33 -6.95 24.28
C ALA A 260 1.71 -7.08 23.62
N ASP A 261 2.30 -8.28 23.73
CA ASP A 261 3.59 -8.57 23.11
C ASP A 261 3.49 -8.52 21.57
N ASP A 262 4.53 -8.01 20.94
CA ASP A 262 4.71 -8.08 19.50
C ASP A 262 4.92 -9.52 19.04
N ILE A 263 4.51 -9.80 17.81
CA ILE A 263 4.68 -11.13 17.21
C ILE A 263 5.79 -11.03 16.15
N ALA A 264 6.76 -11.93 16.22
CA ALA A 264 7.84 -11.98 15.26
C ALA A 264 7.33 -12.22 13.83
N ILE A 265 8.03 -11.63 12.84
CA ILE A 265 7.59 -11.63 11.44
C ILE A 265 7.54 -13.01 10.79
N ASP A 266 8.28 -13.99 11.32
CA ASP A 266 8.33 -15.37 10.84
C ASP A 266 7.47 -16.33 11.67
N ALA A 267 6.89 -15.85 12.78
CA ALA A 267 6.14 -16.69 13.71
C ALA A 267 4.82 -17.18 13.12
N ILE A 268 4.51 -18.45 13.36
CA ILE A 268 3.21 -19.06 13.13
C ILE A 268 2.63 -19.47 14.46
N LEU A 269 1.46 -18.93 14.80
CA LEU A 269 0.75 -19.23 16.03
C LEU A 269 -0.16 -20.46 15.86
N PRO A 270 -0.49 -21.18 16.94
CA PRO A 270 -1.46 -22.30 16.86
C PRO A 270 -2.85 -21.87 16.38
N SER A 271 -3.21 -20.60 16.51
CA SER A 271 -4.48 -20.02 16.06
C SER A 271 -4.49 -19.61 14.61
N ASP A 272 -3.31 -19.53 13.94
CA ASP A 272 -3.23 -19.05 12.57
C ASP A 272 -3.88 -20.05 11.60
N GLN A 273 -4.71 -19.53 10.68
CA GLN A 273 -5.07 -20.25 9.48
C GLN A 273 -3.88 -20.22 8.52
N VAL A 274 -3.33 -21.38 8.19
CA VAL A 274 -2.11 -21.47 7.36
C VAL A 274 -2.46 -21.87 5.94
N PHE A 275 -2.32 -20.94 4.98
CA PHE A 275 -2.40 -21.24 3.55
C PHE A 275 -1.09 -21.86 3.06
N THR A 276 0.05 -21.28 3.46
CA THR A 276 1.39 -21.79 3.15
C THR A 276 2.30 -21.62 4.35
N ARG A 277 2.90 -22.70 4.81
CA ARG A 277 4.00 -22.64 5.77
C ARG A 277 5.30 -22.42 5.00
N GLY A 278 5.85 -21.23 5.11
CA GLY A 278 7.08 -20.85 4.44
C GLY A 278 8.32 -21.51 5.04
N THR A 279 9.33 -21.68 4.21
CA THR A 279 10.63 -22.25 4.63
C THR A 279 11.52 -21.23 5.32
N GLN A 280 11.23 -19.93 5.19
CA GLN A 280 12.08 -18.80 5.60
C GLN A 280 13.50 -18.83 4.99
N ALA A 281 13.69 -19.61 3.92
CA ALA A 281 15.01 -19.83 3.33
C ALA A 281 15.64 -18.58 2.74
N TYR A 282 14.83 -17.64 2.23
CA TYR A 282 15.30 -16.36 1.71
C TYR A 282 15.91 -15.51 2.85
N ALA A 283 15.16 -15.32 3.93
CA ALA A 283 15.60 -14.54 5.08
C ALA A 283 16.81 -15.19 5.78
N ALA A 284 16.83 -16.52 5.88
CA ALA A 284 17.95 -17.27 6.46
C ALA A 284 19.27 -17.11 5.69
N ARG A 285 19.22 -16.77 4.41
CA ARG A 285 20.40 -16.46 3.56
C ARG A 285 20.83 -15.00 3.59
N GLY A 286 20.19 -14.15 4.42
CA GLY A 286 20.51 -12.72 4.53
C GLY A 286 19.64 -11.80 3.67
N GLY A 287 18.65 -12.34 2.95
CA GLY A 287 17.74 -11.53 2.14
C GLY A 287 18.43 -10.81 0.99
N ARG A 288 18.01 -9.58 0.67
CA ARG A 288 18.64 -8.71 -0.37
C ARG A 288 20.08 -8.32 -0.07
N PHE A 289 20.49 -8.42 1.19
CA PHE A 289 21.83 -8.05 1.64
C PHE A 289 22.77 -9.26 1.76
N ALA A 290 22.36 -10.42 1.26
CA ALA A 290 23.24 -11.57 1.12
C ALA A 290 24.18 -11.33 -0.08
N ASP A 291 25.47 -11.18 0.17
CA ASP A 291 26.53 -11.14 -0.83
C ASP A 291 26.65 -12.46 -1.63
#